data_406ff736abe2968f078125cef3fb6dc7
#
_entry.id   406ff736abe2968f078125cef3fb6dc7
#
_cell.length_a   1.000
_cell.length_b   1.000
_cell.length_c   1.000
_cell.angle_alpha   90.00
_cell.angle_beta   90.00
_cell.angle_gamma   90.00
#
_symmetry.space_group_name_H-M   'P 1'
#
loop_
_entity.id
_entity.type
_entity.pdbx_description
1 polymer ?
#
loop_
_entity_poly.entity_id
_entity_poly.type
_entity_poly.pdbx_seq_one_letter_code
_entity_poly.pdbx_strand_id
1 'polypeptide(L)'
;GEGRKMRHGVTLFWAYYSKALYKFETKMVATEESMAGHEVRARCRTADFTQQTSGLAPGYVQCNIVILPAGDAAHFESFCTLNPKPCPILAVSERPGDPSLARLGTDIDIRTDVPQYRVWHDGVLTEQRHDIVDLWQDDWVAFALGCSFSFEEALIAAGIEIRNISEGVNVPMYRTHIDCKSAGPFGGKMVVSMRPMPAEDAIEAIQICSRYPTVHGAPIHLGDPHAIGIPDLAQPDFGDPVTVRADDVPLFWACGVTPQVALESARLPIAVTHEPGHMLVTDLKNAELAS
;
A
#
# COMPACT_ATOMS: atom_id res chain seq x y z
N GLY A 1 5.99 8.58 -51.06
CA GLY A 1 6.89 8.02 -50.04
C GLY A 1 7.15 8.95 -48.84
N GLU A 2 6.56 10.16 -48.78
CA GLU A 2 6.86 11.16 -47.72
C GLU A 2 5.83 11.20 -46.56
N GLY A 3 4.68 10.61 -46.72
CA GLY A 3 3.61 10.69 -45.70
C GLY A 3 3.77 9.77 -44.47
N ARG A 4 4.67 8.81 -44.49
CA ARG A 4 4.82 7.81 -43.44
C ARG A 4 5.84 8.15 -42.34
N LYS A 5 6.81 9.01 -42.65
CA LYS A 5 7.85 9.43 -41.69
C LYS A 5 7.40 10.53 -40.72
N MET A 6 6.39 11.35 -41.06
CA MET A 6 5.92 12.43 -40.18
C MET A 6 5.03 11.96 -39.03
N ARG A 7 4.32 10.82 -39.14
CA ARG A 7 3.46 10.34 -38.08
C ARG A 7 4.21 9.76 -36.87
N HIS A 8 5.37 9.12 -37.07
CA HIS A 8 6.18 8.57 -35.99
C HIS A 8 6.91 9.65 -35.17
N GLY A 9 7.33 10.74 -35.82
CA GLY A 9 7.98 11.84 -35.12
C GLY A 9 7.05 12.62 -34.16
N VAL A 10 5.80 12.79 -34.56
CA VAL A 10 4.80 13.51 -33.75
C VAL A 10 4.41 12.69 -32.51
N THR A 11 4.24 11.39 -32.63
CA THR A 11 3.85 10.52 -31.51
C THR A 11 4.97 10.45 -30.45
N LEU A 12 6.23 10.34 -30.87
CA LEU A 12 7.39 10.37 -29.96
C LEU A 12 7.57 11.74 -29.28
N PHE A 13 7.31 12.84 -30.01
CA PHE A 13 7.39 14.18 -29.47
C PHE A 13 6.32 14.42 -28.39
N TRP A 14 5.08 13.98 -28.61
CA TRP A 14 4.00 14.08 -27.64
C TRP A 14 4.24 13.20 -26.40
N ALA A 15 4.76 11.99 -26.58
CA ALA A 15 5.12 11.12 -25.45
C ALA A 15 6.24 11.72 -24.58
N TYR A 16 7.27 12.30 -25.24
CA TYR A 16 8.36 12.98 -24.54
C TYR A 16 7.88 14.25 -23.82
N TYR A 17 6.99 15.02 -24.45
CA TYR A 17 6.43 16.24 -23.88
C TYR A 17 5.48 15.94 -22.70
N SER A 18 4.69 14.87 -22.79
CA SER A 18 3.84 14.36 -21.70
C SER A 18 4.67 13.88 -20.50
N LYS A 19 5.73 13.09 -20.71
CA LYS A 19 6.68 12.70 -19.66
C LYS A 19 7.39 13.91 -19.02
N ALA A 20 7.74 14.92 -19.81
CA ALA A 20 8.37 16.15 -19.31
C ALA A 20 7.39 16.99 -18.48
N LEU A 21 6.13 17.10 -18.90
CA LEU A 21 5.06 17.75 -18.14
C LEU A 21 4.77 17.01 -16.82
N TYR A 22 4.63 15.70 -16.88
CA TYR A 22 4.43 14.88 -15.68
C TYR A 22 5.59 15.04 -14.68
N LYS A 23 6.85 14.99 -15.16
CA LYS A 23 8.04 15.30 -14.33
C LYS A 23 8.02 16.70 -13.74
N PHE A 24 7.51 17.68 -14.49
CA PHE A 24 7.42 19.06 -14.02
C PHE A 24 6.29 19.23 -13.00
N GLU A 25 5.11 18.67 -13.25
CA GLU A 25 3.97 18.70 -12.35
C GLU A 25 4.24 17.90 -11.07
N THR A 26 4.83 16.70 -11.19
CA THR A 26 5.25 15.90 -10.02
C THR A 26 6.33 16.62 -9.19
N LYS A 27 7.24 17.35 -9.84
CA LYS A 27 8.23 18.18 -9.16
C LYS A 27 7.60 19.40 -8.48
N MET A 28 6.51 19.96 -9.03
CA MET A 28 5.75 21.03 -8.39
C MET A 28 4.91 20.54 -7.19
N VAL A 29 4.28 19.35 -7.29
CA VAL A 29 3.57 18.72 -6.16
C VAL A 29 4.54 18.39 -5.03
N ALA A 30 5.77 17.99 -5.34
CA ALA A 30 6.82 17.75 -4.34
C ALA A 30 7.37 19.04 -3.67
N THR A 31 6.93 20.23 -4.11
CA THR A 31 7.31 21.53 -3.51
C THR A 31 6.24 22.12 -2.59
N GLU A 32 5.02 21.52 -2.49
CA GLU A 32 4.15 21.76 -1.35
C GLU A 32 4.73 20.98 -0.16
N GLU A 33 5.09 21.68 0.88
CA GLU A 33 5.80 21.27 2.09
C GLU A 33 5.84 19.77 2.35
N SER A 34 6.96 19.12 1.98
CA SER A 34 7.22 17.70 2.27
C SER A 34 7.17 17.50 3.78
N MET A 35 6.04 17.01 4.30
CA MET A 35 5.89 16.71 5.72
C MET A 35 6.78 15.55 6.12
N ALA A 36 7.44 15.67 7.27
CA ALA A 36 8.12 14.55 7.90
C ALA A 36 7.10 13.57 8.52
N GLY A 37 7.52 12.31 8.73
CA GLY A 37 6.62 11.29 9.27
C GLY A 37 5.96 11.70 10.58
N HIS A 38 6.72 12.29 11.52
CA HIS A 38 6.20 12.77 12.81
C HIS A 38 5.16 13.91 12.67
N GLU A 39 5.28 14.77 11.65
CA GLU A 39 4.31 15.85 11.41
C GLU A 39 2.97 15.29 10.93
N VAL A 40 2.99 14.26 10.08
CA VAL A 40 1.78 13.55 9.65
C VAL A 40 1.10 12.91 10.86
N ARG A 41 1.88 12.17 11.68
CA ARG A 41 1.35 11.53 12.91
C ARG A 41 0.73 12.54 13.87
N ALA A 42 1.40 13.68 14.08
CA ALA A 42 0.85 14.75 14.93
C ALA A 42 -0.52 15.24 14.45
N ARG A 43 -0.73 15.36 13.14
CA ARG A 43 -2.02 15.76 12.57
C ARG A 43 -3.08 14.64 12.64
N CYS A 44 -2.68 13.36 12.59
CA CYS A 44 -3.59 12.24 12.83
C CYS A 44 -4.10 12.27 14.29
N ARG A 45 -3.23 12.48 15.28
CA ARG A 45 -3.57 12.57 16.71
C ARG A 45 -4.64 13.61 17.04
N THR A 46 -4.68 14.69 16.29
CA THR A 46 -5.65 15.79 16.46
C THR A 46 -6.84 15.69 15.52
N ALA A 47 -6.93 14.63 14.72
CA ALA A 47 -7.90 14.45 13.65
C ALA A 47 -7.91 15.59 12.60
N ASP A 48 -6.81 16.35 12.51
CA ASP A 48 -6.63 17.40 11.49
C ASP A 48 -6.28 16.79 10.12
N PHE A 49 -5.92 15.51 10.10
CA PHE A 49 -5.68 14.73 8.89
C PHE A 49 -6.34 13.35 9.00
N THR A 50 -7.32 13.11 8.13
CA THR A 50 -8.14 11.89 8.11
C THR A 50 -8.26 11.28 6.72
N GLN A 51 -7.40 11.73 5.78
CA GLN A 51 -7.43 11.34 4.38
C GLN A 51 -6.42 10.22 4.09
N GLN A 52 -6.44 9.69 2.87
CA GLN A 52 -5.45 8.74 2.39
C GLN A 52 -4.03 9.36 2.40
N THR A 53 -3.03 8.51 2.60
CA THR A 53 -1.63 8.93 2.75
C THR A 53 -0.78 8.74 1.49
N SER A 54 -1.38 8.29 0.36
CA SER A 54 -0.66 8.13 -0.91
C SER A 54 -0.07 9.47 -1.37
N GLY A 55 1.22 9.49 -1.70
CA GLY A 55 1.93 10.71 -2.09
C GLY A 55 2.26 11.68 -0.95
N LEU A 56 1.76 11.43 0.28
CA LEU A 56 2.08 12.22 1.46
C LEU A 56 3.43 11.79 2.05
N ALA A 57 4.18 12.72 2.63
CA ALA A 57 5.49 12.48 3.25
C ALA A 57 6.45 11.68 2.32
N PRO A 58 6.79 12.22 1.13
CA PRO A 58 7.69 11.55 0.21
C PRO A 58 9.03 11.24 0.87
N GLY A 59 9.60 10.09 0.56
CA GLY A 59 10.83 9.60 1.16
C GLY A 59 10.66 8.80 2.45
N TYR A 60 9.49 8.77 3.07
CA TYR A 60 9.24 8.02 4.30
C TYR A 60 8.45 6.73 4.04
N VAL A 61 8.85 5.67 4.77
CA VAL A 61 8.17 4.37 4.74
C VAL A 61 6.77 4.51 5.33
N GLN A 62 5.79 3.93 4.64
CA GLN A 62 4.41 3.83 5.11
C GLN A 62 4.05 2.37 5.36
N CYS A 63 3.29 2.11 6.44
CA CYS A 63 2.98 0.77 6.90
C CYS A 63 1.48 0.50 6.94
N ASN A 64 1.09 -0.71 6.52
CA ASN A 64 -0.18 -1.31 6.87
C ASN A 64 -0.15 -1.73 8.35
N ILE A 65 -1.28 -1.59 9.05
CA ILE A 65 -1.36 -1.93 10.49
C ILE A 65 -2.39 -3.02 10.70
N VAL A 66 -2.01 -3.99 11.53
CA VAL A 66 -2.89 -5.02 12.09
C VAL A 66 -2.63 -5.11 13.58
N ILE A 67 -3.69 -5.07 14.39
CA ILE A 67 -3.63 -5.16 15.86
C ILE A 67 -4.56 -6.27 16.29
N LEU A 68 -4.06 -7.18 17.10
CA LEU A 68 -4.80 -8.36 17.56
C LEU A 68 -4.46 -8.70 19.01
N PRO A 69 -5.34 -9.48 19.71
CA PRO A 69 -4.99 -10.09 20.99
C PRO A 69 -3.74 -10.99 20.88
N ALA A 70 -2.92 -11.02 21.92
CA ALA A 70 -1.66 -11.79 21.96
C ALA A 70 -1.87 -13.29 21.71
N GLY A 71 -3.05 -13.84 22.07
CA GLY A 71 -3.39 -15.23 21.80
C GLY A 71 -3.39 -15.60 20.31
N ASP A 72 -3.66 -14.64 19.44
CA ASP A 72 -3.72 -14.83 17.98
C ASP A 72 -2.45 -14.35 17.26
N ALA A 73 -1.62 -13.55 17.93
CA ALA A 73 -0.46 -12.88 17.35
C ALA A 73 0.55 -13.86 16.72
N ALA A 74 0.86 -14.99 17.41
CA ALA A 74 1.81 -15.99 16.89
C ALA A 74 1.31 -16.68 15.60
N HIS A 75 0.00 -16.93 15.49
CA HIS A 75 -0.61 -17.47 14.27
C HIS A 75 -0.56 -16.45 13.14
N PHE A 76 -0.81 -15.17 13.44
CA PHE A 76 -0.73 -14.11 12.45
C PHE A 76 0.70 -13.88 11.95
N GLU A 77 1.70 -13.88 12.84
CA GLU A 77 3.11 -13.82 12.49
C GLU A 77 3.53 -14.97 11.56
N SER A 78 3.06 -16.19 11.89
CA SER A 78 3.26 -17.38 11.04
C SER A 78 2.61 -17.21 9.68
N PHE A 79 1.39 -16.67 9.62
CA PHE A 79 0.70 -16.36 8.36
C PHE A 79 1.50 -15.37 7.52
N CYS A 80 1.99 -14.28 8.11
CA CYS A 80 2.83 -13.30 7.42
C CYS A 80 4.14 -13.93 6.90
N THR A 81 4.80 -14.74 7.72
CA THR A 81 6.05 -15.45 7.35
C THR A 81 5.85 -16.39 6.16
N LEU A 82 4.71 -17.08 6.11
CA LEU A 82 4.35 -17.96 4.99
C LEU A 82 3.92 -17.21 3.73
N ASN A 83 3.53 -15.94 3.86
CA ASN A 83 3.05 -15.06 2.79
C ASN A 83 3.83 -13.74 2.74
N PRO A 84 5.16 -13.76 2.58
CA PRO A 84 6.00 -12.58 2.77
C PRO A 84 5.77 -11.48 1.72
N LYS A 85 5.22 -11.79 0.55
CA LYS A 85 4.92 -10.78 -0.47
C LYS A 85 3.72 -9.90 -0.10
N PRO A 86 2.53 -10.44 0.24
CA PRO A 86 1.41 -9.60 0.67
C PRO A 86 1.55 -9.08 2.11
N CYS A 87 2.32 -9.75 2.97
CA CYS A 87 2.39 -9.46 4.40
C CYS A 87 3.84 -9.31 4.91
N PRO A 88 4.66 -8.41 4.32
CA PRO A 88 6.05 -8.24 4.75
C PRO A 88 6.12 -7.50 6.09
N ILE A 89 6.49 -8.19 7.17
CA ILE A 89 6.60 -7.60 8.51
C ILE A 89 7.81 -6.66 8.58
N LEU A 90 7.58 -5.40 8.95
CA LEU A 90 8.63 -4.41 9.24
C LEU A 90 8.88 -4.25 10.74
N ALA A 91 7.83 -4.30 11.55
CA ALA A 91 7.92 -4.25 13.01
C ALA A 91 6.73 -4.93 13.67
N VAL A 92 6.92 -5.34 14.93
CA VAL A 92 5.90 -5.86 15.83
C VAL A 92 6.10 -5.17 17.18
N SER A 93 5.04 -4.94 17.96
CA SER A 93 5.14 -4.45 19.35
C SER A 93 6.15 -5.27 20.14
N GLU A 94 7.03 -4.63 20.91
CA GLU A 94 8.07 -5.34 21.68
C GLU A 94 7.47 -6.28 22.75
N ARG A 95 6.29 -5.94 23.24
CA ARG A 95 5.52 -6.72 24.21
C ARG A 95 4.01 -6.46 24.01
N PRO A 96 3.14 -7.38 24.44
CA PRO A 96 1.70 -7.10 24.47
C PRO A 96 1.38 -5.84 25.29
N GLY A 97 0.38 -5.09 24.86
CA GLY A 97 -0.07 -3.84 25.47
C GLY A 97 0.80 -2.62 25.15
N ASP A 98 1.95 -2.80 24.52
CA ASP A 98 2.84 -1.70 24.12
C ASP A 98 2.33 -1.05 22.81
N PRO A 99 1.85 0.20 22.85
CA PRO A 99 1.37 0.89 21.66
C PRO A 99 2.49 1.47 20.80
N SER A 100 3.75 1.38 21.24
CA SER A 100 4.87 1.92 20.50
C SER A 100 5.36 0.96 19.41
N LEU A 101 5.92 1.52 18.34
CA LEU A 101 6.66 0.80 17.32
C LEU A 101 8.03 1.47 17.16
N ALA A 102 8.84 1.42 18.23
CA ALA A 102 10.07 2.20 18.39
C ALA A 102 11.09 2.02 17.25
N ARG A 103 11.06 0.86 16.56
CA ARG A 103 11.90 0.61 15.38
C ARG A 103 11.52 1.46 14.16
N LEU A 104 10.29 1.99 14.12
CA LEU A 104 9.75 2.74 12.99
C LEU A 104 9.73 4.26 13.24
N GLY A 105 9.81 4.68 14.51
CA GLY A 105 9.81 6.07 14.91
C GLY A 105 9.77 6.22 16.44
N THR A 106 10.36 7.29 16.96
CA THR A 106 10.59 7.45 18.41
C THR A 106 9.34 7.87 19.18
N ASP A 107 8.35 8.48 18.49
CA ASP A 107 7.13 9.04 19.10
C ASP A 107 5.86 8.31 18.67
N ILE A 108 5.97 7.16 18.01
CA ILE A 108 4.81 6.43 17.50
C ILE A 108 3.93 5.93 18.64
N ASP A 109 2.66 6.32 18.60
CA ASP A 109 1.56 5.73 19.35
C ASP A 109 0.54 5.16 18.37
N ILE A 110 0.53 3.84 18.18
CA ILE A 110 -0.31 3.19 17.18
C ILE A 110 -1.81 3.32 17.47
N ARG A 111 -2.20 3.86 18.61
CA ARG A 111 -3.61 4.09 18.97
C ARG A 111 -4.17 5.35 18.30
N THR A 112 -3.32 6.27 17.82
CA THR A 112 -3.71 7.60 17.34
C THR A 112 -3.02 8.03 16.03
N ASP A 113 -1.96 7.34 15.62
CA ASP A 113 -1.02 7.81 14.59
C ASP A 113 -1.38 7.36 13.16
N VAL A 114 -2.53 6.75 12.99
CA VAL A 114 -3.09 6.35 11.69
C VAL A 114 -4.31 7.24 11.40
N PRO A 115 -4.49 7.76 10.16
CA PRO A 115 -5.58 8.67 9.87
C PRO A 115 -6.98 8.09 10.12
N GLN A 116 -7.14 6.76 9.91
CA GLN A 116 -8.40 6.07 10.14
C GLN A 116 -8.19 4.57 10.39
N TYR A 117 -8.93 4.03 11.37
CA TYR A 117 -8.94 2.62 11.78
C TYR A 117 -10.24 1.95 11.39
N ARG A 118 -10.15 0.62 11.17
CA ARG A 118 -11.27 -0.32 11.05
C ARG A 118 -11.27 -1.28 12.23
N VAL A 119 -12.40 -1.39 12.91
CA VAL A 119 -12.61 -2.37 14.00
C VAL A 119 -13.43 -3.53 13.47
N TRP A 120 -12.95 -4.73 13.73
CA TRP A 120 -13.53 -5.99 13.27
C TRP A 120 -13.99 -6.81 14.46
N HIS A 121 -15.23 -7.32 14.42
CA HIS A 121 -15.74 -8.31 15.35
C HIS A 121 -16.19 -9.54 14.58
N ASP A 122 -15.76 -10.73 15.01
CA ASP A 122 -16.09 -12.01 14.38
C ASP A 122 -15.87 -12.03 12.85
N GLY A 123 -14.85 -11.31 12.38
CA GLY A 123 -14.52 -11.16 10.95
C GLY A 123 -15.39 -10.16 10.18
N VAL A 124 -16.25 -9.41 10.86
CA VAL A 124 -17.12 -8.39 10.26
C VAL A 124 -16.61 -7.00 10.65
N LEU A 125 -16.50 -6.10 9.65
CA LEU A 125 -16.21 -4.69 9.90
C LEU A 125 -17.42 -4.05 10.62
N THR A 126 -17.20 -3.56 11.84
CA THR A 126 -18.27 -3.01 12.70
C THR A 126 -18.14 -1.51 12.90
N GLU A 127 -16.92 -0.96 12.91
CA GLU A 127 -16.68 0.46 13.17
C GLU A 127 -15.52 1.00 12.32
N GLN A 128 -15.61 2.29 12.00
CA GLN A 128 -14.49 3.11 11.52
C GLN A 128 -14.22 4.21 12.54
N ARG A 129 -12.95 4.44 12.90
CA ARG A 129 -12.56 5.33 13.99
C ARG A 129 -11.31 6.14 13.64
N HIS A 130 -11.15 7.32 14.26
CA HIS A 130 -9.94 8.13 14.16
C HIS A 130 -8.86 7.71 15.15
N ASP A 131 -9.29 7.16 16.29
CA ASP A 131 -8.40 6.59 17.30
C ASP A 131 -9.01 5.33 17.92
N ILE A 132 -8.18 4.59 18.66
CA ILE A 132 -8.58 3.36 19.36
C ILE A 132 -8.11 3.36 20.82
N VAL A 133 -7.92 4.54 21.41
CA VAL A 133 -7.40 4.69 22.79
C VAL A 133 -8.30 4.01 23.80
N ASP A 134 -9.61 4.17 23.70
CA ASP A 134 -10.62 3.59 24.58
C ASP A 134 -10.83 2.07 24.37
N LEU A 135 -10.41 1.54 23.21
CA LEU A 135 -10.48 0.11 22.90
C LEU A 135 -9.22 -0.67 23.32
N TRP A 136 -8.10 0.05 23.54
CA TRP A 136 -6.80 -0.58 23.75
C TRP A 136 -6.77 -1.50 24.95
N GLN A 137 -6.22 -2.70 24.76
CA GLN A 137 -6.09 -3.72 25.81
C GLN A 137 -4.62 -4.01 26.12
N ASP A 138 -4.34 -4.43 27.36
CA ASP A 138 -2.97 -4.71 27.83
C ASP A 138 -2.35 -5.97 27.18
N ASP A 139 -3.14 -6.77 26.47
CA ASP A 139 -2.69 -7.95 25.74
C ASP A 139 -2.62 -7.76 24.21
N TRP A 140 -2.88 -6.57 23.70
CA TRP A 140 -2.84 -6.34 22.25
C TRP A 140 -1.44 -6.24 21.70
N VAL A 141 -1.25 -6.81 20.48
CA VAL A 141 0.00 -6.80 19.72
C VAL A 141 -0.25 -6.09 18.38
N ALA A 142 0.54 -5.07 18.09
CA ALA A 142 0.49 -4.36 16.81
C ALA A 142 1.57 -4.89 15.85
N PHE A 143 1.18 -5.11 14.60
CA PHE A 143 2.04 -5.46 13.48
C PHE A 143 2.04 -4.31 12.48
N ALA A 144 3.23 -3.87 12.08
CA ALA A 144 3.44 -2.97 10.96
C ALA A 144 3.98 -3.75 9.77
N LEU A 145 3.25 -3.71 8.66
CA LEU A 145 3.58 -4.42 7.42
C LEU A 145 3.94 -3.41 6.34
N GLY A 146 4.91 -3.75 5.50
CA GLY A 146 5.32 -2.89 4.38
C GLY A 146 4.19 -2.59 3.41
N CYS A 147 4.27 -1.43 2.77
CA CYS A 147 3.30 -0.96 1.80
C CYS A 147 3.96 -0.57 0.48
N SER A 148 3.25 -0.76 -0.62
CA SER A 148 3.70 -0.41 -1.97
C SER A 148 3.97 1.10 -2.15
N PHE A 149 3.39 1.96 -1.33
CA PHE A 149 3.67 3.40 -1.36
C PHE A 149 5.15 3.71 -1.17
N SER A 150 5.88 2.85 -0.44
CA SER A 150 7.32 3.03 -0.20
C SER A 150 8.19 2.88 -1.47
N PHE A 151 7.78 2.10 -2.48
CA PHE A 151 8.52 2.02 -3.73
C PHE A 151 8.00 2.97 -4.82
N GLU A 152 6.81 3.55 -4.66
CA GLU A 152 6.23 4.48 -5.64
C GLU A 152 7.13 5.70 -5.89
N GLU A 153 7.79 6.20 -4.84
CA GLU A 153 8.78 7.28 -4.98
C GLU A 153 9.88 6.95 -5.98
N ALA A 154 10.42 5.72 -5.93
CA ALA A 154 11.46 5.28 -6.84
C ALA A 154 10.93 5.16 -8.29
N LEU A 155 9.67 4.75 -8.48
CA LEU A 155 9.01 4.73 -9.78
C LEU A 155 8.82 6.15 -10.32
N ILE A 156 8.34 7.07 -9.49
CA ILE A 156 8.15 8.48 -9.84
C ILE A 156 9.49 9.14 -10.19
N ALA A 157 10.55 8.87 -9.41
CA ALA A 157 11.89 9.38 -9.68
C ALA A 157 12.46 8.88 -11.03
N ALA A 158 12.09 7.66 -11.45
CA ALA A 158 12.41 7.14 -12.78
C ALA A 158 11.55 7.76 -13.91
N GLY A 159 10.53 8.55 -13.55
CA GLY A 159 9.61 9.21 -14.47
C GLY A 159 8.45 8.33 -14.92
N ILE A 160 8.16 7.24 -14.17
CA ILE A 160 7.01 6.37 -14.41
C ILE A 160 5.78 7.01 -13.77
N GLU A 161 4.71 7.18 -14.55
CA GLU A 161 3.44 7.71 -14.07
C GLU A 161 2.76 6.71 -13.13
N ILE A 162 2.43 7.15 -11.92
CA ILE A 162 1.57 6.41 -10.99
C ILE A 162 0.15 6.94 -11.13
N ARG A 163 -0.67 6.22 -11.88
CA ARG A 163 -1.98 6.68 -12.37
C ARG A 163 -2.92 7.14 -11.26
N ASN A 164 -3.03 6.41 -10.18
CA ASN A 164 -3.89 6.83 -9.05
C ASN A 164 -3.40 8.15 -8.42
N ILE A 165 -2.10 8.42 -8.40
CA ILE A 165 -1.56 9.69 -7.88
C ILE A 165 -1.88 10.83 -8.85
N SER A 166 -1.66 10.62 -10.17
CA SER A 166 -1.95 11.65 -11.18
C SER A 166 -3.45 11.96 -11.32
N GLU A 167 -4.32 11.01 -10.98
CA GLU A 167 -5.77 11.18 -10.98
C GLU A 167 -6.33 11.61 -9.60
N GLY A 168 -5.50 11.66 -8.54
CA GLY A 168 -5.89 12.09 -7.20
C GLY A 168 -6.86 11.13 -6.49
N VAL A 169 -6.75 9.82 -6.78
CA VAL A 169 -7.61 8.77 -6.23
C VAL A 169 -6.79 7.72 -5.49
N ASN A 170 -7.46 6.84 -4.71
CA ASN A 170 -6.78 5.74 -4.04
C ASN A 170 -6.47 4.61 -5.03
N VAL A 171 -5.34 3.92 -4.81
CA VAL A 171 -4.91 2.82 -5.70
C VAL A 171 -5.99 1.72 -5.79
N PRO A 172 -6.33 1.23 -7.00
CA PRO A 172 -7.29 0.13 -7.15
C PRO A 172 -6.72 -1.18 -6.63
N MET A 173 -7.51 -1.90 -5.83
CA MET A 173 -7.12 -3.18 -5.25
C MET A 173 -8.22 -4.22 -5.49
N TYR A 174 -7.80 -5.45 -5.76
CA TYR A 174 -8.69 -6.53 -6.21
C TYR A 174 -8.43 -7.80 -5.42
N ARG A 175 -9.49 -8.51 -5.05
CA ARG A 175 -9.44 -9.90 -4.56
C ARG A 175 -9.13 -10.81 -5.74
N THR A 176 -8.17 -11.70 -5.58
CA THR A 176 -7.78 -12.67 -6.61
C THR A 176 -8.30 -14.07 -6.27
N HIS A 177 -8.10 -15.03 -7.17
CA HIS A 177 -8.29 -16.44 -6.85
C HIS A 177 -7.04 -17.11 -6.24
N ILE A 178 -5.93 -16.39 -6.10
CA ILE A 178 -4.66 -16.91 -5.57
C ILE A 178 -4.81 -17.15 -4.07
N ASP A 179 -4.56 -18.39 -3.65
CA ASP A 179 -4.62 -18.75 -2.22
C ASP A 179 -3.38 -18.27 -1.48
N CYS A 180 -3.58 -17.68 -0.31
CA CYS A 180 -2.53 -17.53 0.69
C CYS A 180 -2.33 -18.84 1.46
N LYS A 181 -1.10 -19.10 1.89
CA LYS A 181 -0.79 -20.23 2.80
C LYS A 181 -1.41 -19.94 4.17
N SER A 182 -2.24 -20.85 4.67
CA SER A 182 -2.91 -20.68 5.94
C SER A 182 -1.99 -20.93 7.13
N ALA A 183 -2.25 -20.25 8.26
CA ALA A 183 -1.63 -20.48 9.56
C ALA A 183 -2.64 -20.22 10.69
N GLY A 184 -2.92 -21.21 11.50
CA GLY A 184 -3.99 -21.14 12.50
C GLY A 184 -5.33 -20.76 11.87
N PRO A 185 -6.04 -19.74 12.39
CA PRO A 185 -7.31 -19.29 11.82
C PRO A 185 -7.14 -18.42 10.57
N PHE A 186 -5.93 -17.94 10.27
CA PHE A 186 -5.67 -17.03 9.16
C PHE A 186 -5.49 -17.77 7.83
N GLY A 187 -6.13 -17.27 6.79
CA GLY A 187 -6.09 -17.80 5.43
C GLY A 187 -6.87 -16.91 4.48
N GLY A 188 -7.18 -17.42 3.28
CA GLY A 188 -7.99 -16.70 2.30
C GLY A 188 -7.24 -16.37 1.02
N LYS A 189 -7.83 -15.48 0.24
CA LYS A 189 -7.32 -15.08 -1.07
C LYS A 189 -6.41 -13.86 -0.97
N MET A 190 -5.37 -13.83 -1.80
CA MET A 190 -4.49 -12.67 -1.91
C MET A 190 -5.24 -11.48 -2.53
N VAL A 191 -5.04 -10.30 -1.97
CA VAL A 191 -5.40 -9.03 -2.61
C VAL A 191 -4.19 -8.51 -3.38
N VAL A 192 -4.44 -7.90 -4.52
CA VAL A 192 -3.41 -7.22 -5.31
C VAL A 192 -3.78 -5.76 -5.52
N SER A 193 -2.79 -4.88 -5.56
CA SER A 193 -2.93 -3.51 -6.07
C SER A 193 -2.50 -3.46 -7.53
N MET A 194 -3.18 -2.66 -8.36
CA MET A 194 -2.89 -2.58 -9.79
C MET A 194 -2.42 -1.19 -10.18
N ARG A 195 -1.43 -1.15 -11.07
CA ARG A 195 -0.98 0.08 -11.73
C ARG A 195 -0.82 -0.19 -13.21
N PRO A 196 -1.59 0.53 -14.08
CA PRO A 196 -1.44 0.43 -15.53
C PRO A 196 -0.32 1.35 -15.99
N MET A 197 0.50 0.87 -16.92
CA MET A 197 1.60 1.65 -17.51
C MET A 197 2.01 1.10 -18.87
N PRO A 198 2.66 1.89 -19.75
CA PRO A 198 3.23 1.41 -21.00
C PRO A 198 4.23 0.26 -20.79
N ALA A 199 4.39 -0.62 -21.78
CA ALA A 199 5.24 -1.80 -21.66
C ALA A 199 6.71 -1.49 -21.30
N GLU A 200 7.26 -0.36 -21.81
CA GLU A 200 8.61 0.08 -21.47
C GLU A 200 8.74 0.45 -19.99
N ASP A 201 7.74 1.17 -19.43
CA ASP A 201 7.68 1.54 -18.02
C ASP A 201 7.44 0.31 -17.15
N ALA A 202 6.67 -0.67 -17.63
CA ALA A 202 6.42 -1.93 -16.92
C ALA A 202 7.73 -2.73 -16.68
N ILE A 203 8.61 -2.80 -17.68
CA ILE A 203 9.92 -3.47 -17.55
C ILE A 203 10.78 -2.75 -16.50
N GLU A 204 10.85 -1.42 -16.54
CA GLU A 204 11.62 -0.63 -15.59
C GLU A 204 11.03 -0.72 -14.17
N ALA A 205 9.69 -0.67 -14.03
CA ALA A 205 9.00 -0.82 -12.76
C ALA A 205 9.29 -2.18 -12.09
N ILE A 206 9.30 -3.27 -12.85
CA ILE A 206 9.67 -4.61 -12.34
C ILE A 206 11.10 -4.60 -11.77
N GLN A 207 12.05 -4.00 -12.48
CA GLN A 207 13.45 -3.92 -12.05
C GLN A 207 13.61 -3.07 -10.78
N ILE A 208 12.94 -1.90 -10.73
CA ILE A 208 12.96 -1.02 -9.57
C ILE A 208 12.35 -1.73 -8.36
N CYS A 209 11.11 -2.24 -8.47
CA CYS A 209 10.40 -2.86 -7.35
C CYS A 209 11.08 -4.13 -6.83
N SER A 210 11.82 -4.87 -7.68
CA SER A 210 12.58 -6.04 -7.26
C SER A 210 13.60 -5.74 -6.16
N ARG A 211 14.04 -4.51 -6.05
CA ARG A 211 14.99 -4.04 -5.02
C ARG A 211 14.33 -3.72 -3.67
N TYR A 212 12.99 -3.84 -3.58
CA TYR A 212 12.21 -3.52 -2.37
C TYR A 212 11.45 -4.75 -1.86
N PRO A 213 12.12 -5.87 -1.52
CA PRO A 213 11.44 -7.12 -1.15
C PRO A 213 10.60 -7.00 0.12
N THR A 214 10.97 -6.11 1.04
CA THR A 214 10.29 -5.87 2.32
C THR A 214 9.04 -4.99 2.20
N VAL A 215 8.73 -4.52 1.00
CA VAL A 215 7.50 -3.75 0.70
C VAL A 215 6.86 -4.28 -0.59
N HIS A 216 6.66 -5.60 -0.64
CA HIS A 216 6.04 -6.43 -1.68
C HIS A 216 6.95 -6.84 -2.85
N GLY A 217 8.07 -6.14 -3.14
CA GLY A 217 8.99 -6.49 -4.23
C GLY A 217 8.38 -6.33 -5.62
N ALA A 218 8.84 -7.17 -6.56
CA ALA A 218 8.30 -7.18 -7.91
C ALA A 218 6.81 -7.57 -7.97
N PRO A 219 6.06 -7.12 -9.00
CA PRO A 219 4.69 -7.56 -9.21
C PRO A 219 4.59 -9.08 -9.31
N ILE A 220 3.42 -9.63 -8.96
CA ILE A 220 3.14 -11.07 -9.01
C ILE A 220 2.47 -11.49 -10.32
N HIS A 221 1.89 -10.53 -11.03
CA HIS A 221 1.22 -10.75 -12.31
C HIS A 221 1.27 -9.48 -13.16
N LEU A 222 1.22 -9.66 -14.48
CA LEU A 222 1.10 -8.58 -15.46
C LEU A 222 0.21 -9.04 -16.63
N GLY A 223 -0.49 -8.12 -17.24
CA GLY A 223 -1.36 -8.36 -18.40
C GLY A 223 -2.78 -8.80 -18.00
N ASP A 224 -3.26 -9.93 -18.52
CA ASP A 224 -4.66 -10.33 -18.41
C ASP A 224 -5.15 -10.50 -16.96
N PRO A 225 -6.06 -9.64 -16.45
CA PRO A 225 -6.58 -9.73 -15.09
C PRO A 225 -7.40 -11.01 -14.83
N HIS A 226 -8.03 -11.58 -15.85
CA HIS A 226 -8.81 -12.80 -15.71
C HIS A 226 -7.94 -14.00 -15.29
N ALA A 227 -6.66 -14.01 -15.68
CA ALA A 227 -5.70 -15.06 -15.30
C ALA A 227 -5.45 -15.15 -13.78
N ILE A 228 -5.83 -14.12 -13.01
CA ILE A 228 -5.76 -14.11 -11.54
C ILE A 228 -7.15 -13.93 -10.89
N GLY A 229 -8.22 -14.06 -11.66
CA GLY A 229 -9.61 -14.05 -11.17
C GLY A 229 -10.22 -12.67 -11.01
N ILE A 230 -9.68 -11.64 -11.65
CA ILE A 230 -10.25 -10.29 -11.65
C ILE A 230 -11.12 -10.11 -12.90
N PRO A 231 -12.46 -9.98 -12.76
CA PRO A 231 -13.37 -9.94 -13.91
C PRO A 231 -13.43 -8.57 -14.58
N ASP A 232 -13.22 -7.48 -13.85
CA ASP A 232 -13.38 -6.12 -14.35
C ASP A 232 -12.47 -5.14 -13.59
N LEU A 233 -11.56 -4.49 -14.29
CA LEU A 233 -10.67 -3.48 -13.72
C LEU A 233 -11.38 -2.17 -13.35
N ALA A 234 -12.58 -1.92 -13.88
CA ALA A 234 -13.38 -0.75 -13.52
C ALA A 234 -14.13 -0.93 -12.18
N GLN A 235 -14.09 -2.11 -11.57
CA GLN A 235 -14.78 -2.43 -10.32
C GLN A 235 -13.82 -3.02 -9.28
N PRO A 236 -12.91 -2.20 -8.70
CA PRO A 236 -12.03 -2.66 -7.65
C PRO A 236 -12.80 -3.01 -6.38
N ASP A 237 -12.32 -4.01 -5.62
CA ASP A 237 -12.90 -4.36 -4.30
C ASP A 237 -12.57 -3.32 -3.24
N PHE A 238 -11.44 -2.61 -3.39
CA PHE A 238 -10.97 -1.53 -2.51
C PHE A 238 -10.30 -0.45 -3.34
N GLY A 239 -10.30 0.78 -2.83
CA GLY A 239 -9.78 1.94 -3.56
C GLY A 239 -10.70 2.37 -4.70
N ASP A 240 -10.15 3.08 -5.67
CA ASP A 240 -10.89 3.68 -6.77
C ASP A 240 -10.40 3.15 -8.12
N PRO A 241 -11.25 3.05 -9.14
CA PRO A 241 -10.81 2.71 -10.48
C PRO A 241 -9.92 3.81 -11.06
N VAL A 242 -8.97 3.41 -11.90
CA VAL A 242 -8.09 4.32 -12.65
C VAL A 242 -8.23 4.10 -14.14
N THR A 243 -7.88 5.13 -14.94
CA THR A 243 -7.86 5.03 -16.39
C THR A 243 -6.82 4.00 -16.86
N VAL A 244 -7.24 3.01 -17.64
CA VAL A 244 -6.36 2.08 -18.36
C VAL A 244 -6.38 2.46 -19.83
N ARG A 245 -5.24 2.92 -20.37
CA ARG A 245 -5.10 3.32 -21.78
C ARG A 245 -4.89 2.08 -22.66
N ALA A 246 -5.11 2.21 -23.96
CA ALA A 246 -5.08 1.08 -24.89
C ALA A 246 -3.71 0.38 -25.04
N ASP A 247 -2.63 1.09 -24.73
CA ASP A 247 -1.24 0.61 -24.77
C ASP A 247 -0.66 0.32 -23.37
N ASP A 248 -1.47 0.49 -22.31
CA ASP A 248 -1.07 0.14 -20.96
C ASP A 248 -1.09 -1.38 -20.73
N VAL A 249 -0.11 -1.85 -19.98
CA VAL A 249 -0.06 -3.17 -19.38
C VAL A 249 -0.42 -3.02 -17.91
N PRO A 250 -1.49 -3.65 -17.40
CA PRO A 250 -1.76 -3.65 -15.98
C PRO A 250 -0.76 -4.55 -15.25
N LEU A 251 -0.10 -4.02 -14.22
CA LEU A 251 0.79 -4.75 -13.32
C LEU A 251 0.11 -4.90 -11.96
N PHE A 252 0.27 -6.07 -11.35
CA PHE A 252 -0.38 -6.42 -10.09
C PHE A 252 0.66 -6.78 -9.04
N TRP A 253 0.68 -6.01 -7.96
CA TRP A 253 1.52 -6.27 -6.78
C TRP A 253 0.70 -6.92 -5.68
N ALA A 254 1.28 -7.85 -4.96
CA ALA A 254 0.70 -8.32 -3.71
C ALA A 254 0.45 -7.10 -2.79
N CYS A 255 -0.69 -7.06 -2.11
CA CYS A 255 -1.14 -5.87 -1.38
C CYS A 255 -1.28 -6.15 0.12
N GLY A 256 -0.89 -5.16 0.94
CA GLY A 256 -1.03 -5.17 2.39
C GLY A 256 -2.48 -5.10 2.90
N VAL A 257 -3.48 -5.06 2.03
CA VAL A 257 -4.89 -5.30 2.38
C VAL A 257 -5.20 -6.80 2.50
N THR A 258 -4.34 -7.70 2.00
CA THR A 258 -4.50 -9.16 2.18
C THR A 258 -4.71 -9.58 3.64
N PRO A 259 -4.01 -9.03 4.65
CA PRO A 259 -4.31 -9.28 6.06
C PRO A 259 -5.76 -9.01 6.48
N GLN A 260 -6.41 -7.98 5.93
CA GLN A 260 -7.81 -7.68 6.24
C GLN A 260 -8.74 -8.81 5.75
N VAL A 261 -8.47 -9.36 4.56
CA VAL A 261 -9.20 -10.54 4.05
C VAL A 261 -8.93 -11.79 4.91
N ALA A 262 -7.70 -11.94 5.40
CA ALA A 262 -7.37 -13.02 6.32
C ALA A 262 -8.10 -12.89 7.67
N LEU A 263 -8.32 -11.67 8.17
CA LEU A 263 -9.13 -11.39 9.38
C LEU A 263 -10.61 -11.71 9.17
N GLU A 264 -11.17 -11.40 8.01
CA GLU A 264 -12.55 -11.80 7.65
C GLU A 264 -12.72 -13.34 7.80
N SER A 265 -11.72 -14.09 7.33
CA SER A 265 -11.71 -15.55 7.39
C SER A 265 -11.45 -16.08 8.80
N ALA A 266 -10.58 -15.44 9.56
CA ALA A 266 -10.17 -15.87 10.90
C ALA A 266 -11.27 -15.70 11.95
N ARG A 267 -12.20 -14.75 11.74
CA ARG A 267 -13.34 -14.46 12.62
C ARG A 267 -12.94 -14.30 14.09
N LEU A 268 -11.88 -13.53 14.32
CA LEU A 268 -11.45 -13.24 15.69
C LEU A 268 -12.53 -12.44 16.43
N PRO A 269 -12.66 -12.61 17.76
CA PRO A 269 -13.59 -11.82 18.56
C PRO A 269 -13.41 -10.31 18.39
N ILE A 270 -12.15 -9.87 18.26
CA ILE A 270 -11.80 -8.50 17.93
C ILE A 270 -10.47 -8.44 17.17
N ALA A 271 -10.38 -7.53 16.20
CA ALA A 271 -9.15 -7.12 15.56
C ALA A 271 -9.28 -5.66 15.11
N VAL A 272 -8.15 -4.97 14.94
CA VAL A 272 -8.13 -3.61 14.38
C VAL A 272 -7.15 -3.56 13.23
N THR A 273 -7.50 -2.83 12.18
CA THR A 273 -6.62 -2.51 11.06
C THR A 273 -6.68 -1.02 10.74
N HIS A 274 -5.76 -0.54 9.91
CA HIS A 274 -5.93 0.75 9.26
C HIS A 274 -7.05 0.68 8.21
N GLU A 275 -7.65 1.81 7.85
CA GLU A 275 -8.47 1.94 6.64
C GLU A 275 -7.57 1.82 5.40
N PRO A 276 -7.92 1.05 4.34
CA PRO A 276 -7.12 0.97 3.12
C PRO A 276 -6.74 2.34 2.56
N GLY A 277 -5.44 2.53 2.32
CA GLY A 277 -4.88 3.81 1.87
C GLY A 277 -4.53 4.81 2.99
N HIS A 278 -4.93 4.56 4.24
CA HIS A 278 -4.69 5.43 5.41
C HIS A 278 -3.58 4.84 6.28
N MET A 279 -2.34 4.98 5.83
CA MET A 279 -1.19 4.25 6.38
C MET A 279 -0.59 4.92 7.61
N LEU A 280 0.11 4.15 8.45
CA LEU A 280 1.06 4.72 9.41
C LEU A 280 2.27 5.26 8.65
N VAL A 281 2.57 6.56 8.79
CA VAL A 281 3.79 7.17 8.25
C VAL A 281 4.90 7.10 9.30
N THR A 282 6.03 6.49 8.95
CA THR A 282 7.15 6.23 9.86
C THR A 282 8.26 7.29 9.75
N ASP A 283 9.33 7.15 10.53
CA ASP A 283 10.54 7.97 10.39
C ASP A 283 11.62 7.28 9.53
N LEU A 284 11.42 6.01 9.16
CA LEU A 284 12.32 5.30 8.25
C LEU A 284 12.25 5.90 6.83
N LYS A 285 13.38 5.88 6.13
CA LYS A 285 13.44 6.32 4.74
C LYS A 285 13.22 5.15 3.79
N ASN A 286 12.50 5.39 2.69
CA ASN A 286 12.26 4.39 1.64
C ASN A 286 13.59 3.82 1.10
N ALA A 287 14.62 4.64 0.98
CA ALA A 287 15.95 4.22 0.53
C ALA A 287 16.62 3.15 1.44
N GLU A 288 16.24 3.08 2.72
CA GLU A 288 16.76 2.08 3.67
C GLU A 288 16.18 0.68 3.44
N LEU A 289 15.07 0.58 2.70
CA LEU A 289 14.42 -0.70 2.36
C LEU A 289 14.93 -1.30 1.04
N ALA A 290 15.72 -0.55 0.27
CA ALA A 290 16.29 -1.03 -0.99
C ALA A 290 17.47 -2.00 -0.73
N SER A 291 17.50 -3.14 -1.45
CA SER A 291 18.57 -4.15 -1.42
C SER A 291 19.19 -4.36 -2.80
#